data_3715f25388533f34494555ec844d5aec
#
_entry.id   3715f25388533f34494555ec844d5aec
#
_cell.length_a   1.000
_cell.length_b   1.000
_cell.length_c   1.000
_cell.angle_alpha   90.00
_cell.angle_beta   90.00
_cell.angle_gamma   90.00
#
_symmetry.space_group_name_H-M   'P 1'
#
loop_
_entity.id
_entity.type
_entity.pdbx_description
1 polymer ?
#
loop_
_entity_poly.entity_id
_entity_poly.type
_entity_poly.pdbx_seq_one_letter_code
_entity_poly.pdbx_strand_id
1 'polypeptide(L)'
;GFSFREYLNLLTGSNLPIYSLDDILEHHEDIATGIIGEHHDVPEYFQSYLHHGFYPFFLEHRNFEENLLKTMNMMTEVDILLIKQIELKYLTKIKKLFYLLALDGAKAPNISNLAHDISTSRATVMNYIKYLSDARLINMIYNPGDEFPKKPAKIMMHNPNLLYAIYPIVARTQ
;
A
#
# COMPACT_ATOMS: atom_id res chain seq x y z
N GLY A 1 2.49 9.57 4.03
CA GLY A 1 1.03 9.51 4.13
C GLY A 1 0.55 9.74 5.54
N PHE A 2 -0.73 9.99 5.69
CA PHE A 2 -1.36 10.16 7.00
C PHE A 2 -1.60 8.81 7.67
N SER A 3 -1.43 8.77 8.99
CA SER A 3 -2.02 7.73 9.84
C SER A 3 -3.53 7.96 9.98
N PHE A 4 -4.28 6.93 10.43
CA PHE A 4 -5.71 7.10 10.70
C PHE A 4 -5.99 8.19 11.75
N ARG A 5 -5.16 8.28 12.79
CA ARG A 5 -5.27 9.33 13.81
C ARG A 5 -5.14 10.74 13.20
N GLU A 6 -4.15 10.96 12.35
CA GLU A 6 -3.93 12.26 11.68
C GLU A 6 -5.08 12.59 10.72
N TYR A 7 -5.58 11.59 9.99
CA TYR A 7 -6.75 11.72 9.13
C TYR A 7 -8.00 12.12 9.92
N LEU A 8 -8.26 11.43 11.04
CA LEU A 8 -9.41 11.72 11.90
C LEU A 8 -9.31 13.12 12.51
N ASN A 9 -8.16 13.49 13.08
CA ASN A 9 -7.92 14.82 13.61
C ASN A 9 -8.19 15.92 12.57
N LEU A 10 -7.76 15.68 11.34
CA LEU A 10 -7.92 16.66 10.26
C LEU A 10 -9.37 16.84 9.83
N LEU A 11 -10.15 15.76 9.77
CA LEU A 11 -11.57 15.83 9.38
C LEU A 11 -12.47 16.37 10.47
N THR A 12 -12.20 16.04 11.73
CA THR A 12 -13.07 16.40 12.86
C THR A 12 -12.62 17.65 13.59
N GLY A 13 -11.42 18.16 13.30
CA GLY A 13 -10.80 19.25 14.06
C GLY A 13 -10.33 18.82 15.46
N SER A 14 -10.25 17.52 15.72
CA SER A 14 -9.79 16.96 16.99
C SER A 14 -8.27 17.03 17.12
N ASN A 15 -7.80 16.74 18.32
CA ASN A 15 -6.38 16.59 18.62
C ASN A 15 -6.16 15.33 19.46
N LEU A 16 -6.46 14.17 18.87
CA LEU A 16 -6.28 12.88 19.52
C LEU A 16 -4.80 12.65 19.86
N PRO A 17 -4.50 12.22 21.10
CA PRO A 17 -3.14 12.00 21.53
C PRO A 17 -2.46 10.83 20.81
N ILE A 18 -1.14 10.77 20.96
CA ILE A 18 -0.34 9.61 20.55
C ILE A 18 -0.24 8.69 21.76
N TYR A 19 -0.61 7.44 21.59
CA TYR A 19 -0.46 6.40 22.60
C TYR A 19 0.77 5.55 22.31
N SER A 20 1.49 5.16 23.34
CA SER A 20 2.58 4.18 23.24
C SER A 20 2.01 2.77 22.98
N LEU A 21 2.87 1.82 22.63
CA LEU A 21 2.45 0.43 22.51
C LEU A 21 1.98 -0.12 23.85
N ASP A 22 2.66 0.24 24.95
CA ASP A 22 2.29 -0.21 26.29
C ASP A 22 0.93 0.35 26.71
N ASP A 23 0.65 1.65 26.44
CA ASP A 23 -0.68 2.24 26.67
C ASP A 23 -1.78 1.45 25.92
N ILE A 24 -1.52 1.09 24.67
CA ILE A 24 -2.49 0.35 23.86
C ILE A 24 -2.68 -1.07 24.40
N LEU A 25 -1.61 -1.73 24.83
CA LEU A 25 -1.69 -3.09 25.35
C LEU A 25 -2.42 -3.16 26.70
N GLU A 26 -2.23 -2.15 27.56
CA GLU A 26 -2.76 -2.14 28.91
C GLU A 26 -4.14 -1.45 29.01
N HIS A 27 -4.42 -0.44 28.17
CA HIS A 27 -5.56 0.47 28.31
C HIS A 27 -6.41 0.63 27.03
N HIS A 28 -6.32 -0.31 26.06
CA HIS A 28 -7.00 -0.15 24.78
C HIS A 28 -8.52 0.01 24.87
N GLU A 29 -9.18 -0.62 25.86
CA GLU A 29 -10.64 -0.50 26.04
C GLU A 29 -11.04 0.91 26.47
N ASP A 30 -10.32 1.51 27.43
CA ASP A 30 -10.57 2.87 27.91
C ASP A 30 -10.27 3.90 26.81
N ILE A 31 -9.15 3.73 26.10
CA ILE A 31 -8.77 4.56 24.95
C ILE A 31 -9.84 4.49 23.85
N ALA A 32 -10.26 3.31 23.48
CA ALA A 32 -11.29 3.13 22.44
C ALA A 32 -12.63 3.74 22.87
N THR A 33 -13.04 3.52 24.12
CA THR A 33 -14.28 4.07 24.67
C THR A 33 -14.24 5.61 24.67
N GLY A 34 -13.12 6.21 25.05
CA GLY A 34 -12.94 7.66 25.00
C GLY A 34 -13.07 8.22 23.58
N ILE A 35 -12.38 7.61 22.61
CA ILE A 35 -12.41 8.05 21.21
C ILE A 35 -13.83 7.90 20.62
N ILE A 36 -14.49 6.76 20.84
CA ILE A 36 -15.86 6.51 20.35
C ILE A 36 -16.87 7.44 21.03
N GLY A 37 -16.67 7.77 22.30
CA GLY A 37 -17.51 8.73 23.03
C GLY A 37 -17.47 10.13 22.45
N GLU A 38 -16.34 10.57 21.94
CA GLU A 38 -16.17 11.86 21.26
C GLU A 38 -16.59 11.81 19.77
N HIS A 39 -16.40 10.66 19.12
CA HIS A 39 -16.60 10.46 17.69
C HIS A 39 -17.39 9.19 17.42
N HIS A 40 -18.72 9.28 17.39
CA HIS A 40 -19.60 8.11 17.19
C HIS A 40 -19.39 7.38 15.86
N ASP A 41 -18.90 8.07 14.83
CA ASP A 41 -18.76 7.57 13.45
C ASP A 41 -17.33 7.04 13.14
N VAL A 42 -16.53 6.69 14.16
CA VAL A 42 -15.15 6.18 13.97
C VAL A 42 -15.06 5.04 12.96
N PRO A 43 -15.95 4.02 12.95
CA PRO A 43 -15.91 2.96 11.96
C PRO A 43 -16.09 3.47 10.52
N GLU A 44 -16.95 4.46 10.29
CA GLU A 44 -17.20 5.05 8.97
C GLU A 44 -16.01 5.90 8.53
N TYR A 45 -15.42 6.68 9.43
CA TYR A 45 -14.15 7.37 9.16
C TYR A 45 -13.03 6.40 8.84
N PHE A 46 -12.95 5.25 9.51
CA PHE A 46 -11.95 4.24 9.22
C PHE A 46 -12.13 3.61 7.83
N GLN A 47 -13.37 3.28 7.44
CA GLN A 47 -13.67 2.82 6.09
C GLN A 47 -13.28 3.85 5.03
N SER A 48 -13.61 5.12 5.24
CA SER A 48 -13.21 6.21 4.37
C SER A 48 -11.69 6.36 4.27
N TYR A 49 -10.99 6.24 5.41
CA TYR A 49 -9.52 6.26 5.46
C TYR A 49 -8.90 5.12 4.65
N LEU A 50 -9.41 3.90 4.79
CA LEU A 50 -8.93 2.75 4.01
C LEU A 50 -9.06 2.99 2.50
N HIS A 51 -10.10 3.71 2.09
CA HIS A 51 -10.36 4.02 0.69
C HIS A 51 -9.48 5.16 0.17
N HIS A 52 -9.34 6.26 0.91
CA HIS A 52 -8.70 7.48 0.39
C HIS A 52 -7.90 8.32 1.40
N GLY A 53 -7.81 7.93 2.68
CA GLY A 53 -7.27 8.78 3.74
C GLY A 53 -5.75 8.81 3.89
N PHE A 54 -5.02 7.92 3.23
CA PHE A 54 -3.56 7.84 3.37
C PHE A 54 -2.82 9.00 2.69
N TYR A 55 -3.28 9.44 1.52
CA TYR A 55 -2.62 10.49 0.75
C TYR A 55 -3.23 11.87 0.99
N PRO A 56 -2.40 12.94 1.17
CA PRO A 56 -2.89 14.29 1.49
C PRO A 56 -3.87 14.88 0.48
N PHE A 57 -3.80 14.47 -0.78
CA PHE A 57 -4.67 15.02 -1.83
C PHE A 57 -6.16 14.60 -1.71
N PHE A 58 -6.52 13.77 -0.72
CA PHE A 58 -7.93 13.53 -0.41
C PHE A 58 -8.65 14.83 0.02
N LEU A 59 -7.91 15.82 0.52
CA LEU A 59 -8.43 17.12 0.90
C LEU A 59 -8.93 17.95 -0.30
N GLU A 60 -8.44 17.64 -1.50
CA GLU A 60 -8.82 18.36 -2.72
C GLU A 60 -10.23 18.01 -3.22
N HIS A 61 -10.93 17.08 -2.57
CA HIS A 61 -12.31 16.63 -2.80
C HIS A 61 -12.70 16.28 -4.25
N ARG A 62 -11.72 16.24 -5.18
CA ARG A 62 -11.97 15.97 -6.61
C ARG A 62 -10.98 14.95 -7.14
N ASN A 63 -11.50 13.96 -7.86
CA ASN A 63 -10.71 13.01 -8.64
C ASN A 63 -9.63 12.26 -7.86
N PHE A 64 -9.91 11.85 -6.59
CA PHE A 64 -8.94 11.13 -5.76
C PHE A 64 -8.35 9.90 -6.47
N GLU A 65 -9.20 9.05 -7.06
CA GLU A 65 -8.74 7.83 -7.76
C GLU A 65 -7.84 8.18 -8.94
N GLU A 66 -8.17 9.19 -9.73
CA GLU A 66 -7.35 9.64 -10.85
C GLU A 66 -6.00 10.18 -10.37
N ASN A 67 -5.99 10.98 -9.31
CA ASN A 67 -4.75 11.51 -8.71
C ASN A 67 -3.89 10.40 -8.13
N LEU A 68 -4.51 9.39 -7.51
CA LEU A 68 -3.80 8.23 -6.99
C LEU A 68 -3.19 7.40 -8.12
N LEU A 69 -3.93 7.14 -9.20
CA LEU A 69 -3.41 6.44 -10.38
C LEU A 69 -2.27 7.21 -11.07
N LYS A 70 -2.37 8.52 -11.18
CA LYS A 70 -1.27 9.36 -11.67
C LYS A 70 -0.03 9.26 -10.78
N THR A 71 -0.22 9.30 -9.46
CA THR A 71 0.86 9.15 -8.48
C THR A 71 1.52 7.77 -8.60
N MET A 72 0.75 6.70 -8.69
CA MET A 72 1.27 5.34 -8.90
C MET A 72 2.06 5.21 -10.22
N ASN A 73 1.54 5.80 -11.30
CA ASN A 73 2.25 5.82 -12.58
C ASN A 73 3.56 6.61 -12.47
N MET A 74 3.54 7.76 -11.83
CA MET A 74 4.75 8.57 -11.60
C MET A 74 5.78 7.79 -10.77
N MET A 75 5.40 7.13 -9.68
CA MET A 75 6.29 6.29 -8.88
C MET A 75 6.90 5.15 -9.68
N THR A 76 6.10 4.49 -10.54
CA THR A 76 6.61 3.40 -11.39
C THR A 76 7.47 3.92 -12.55
N GLU A 77 7.09 5.01 -13.18
CA GLU A 77 7.76 5.53 -14.39
C GLU A 77 8.99 6.39 -14.05
N VAL A 78 8.89 7.24 -13.04
CA VAL A 78 9.98 8.15 -12.68
C VAL A 78 10.95 7.46 -11.74
N ASP A 79 10.47 6.96 -10.59
CA ASP A 79 11.35 6.43 -9.56
C ASP A 79 12.03 5.13 -10.01
N ILE A 80 11.27 4.21 -10.63
CA ILE A 80 11.83 2.93 -11.05
C ILE A 80 12.72 3.09 -12.29
N LEU A 81 12.27 3.81 -13.33
CA LEU A 81 13.06 3.96 -14.54
C LEU A 81 14.32 4.80 -14.34
N LEU A 82 14.19 5.98 -13.71
CA LEU A 82 15.31 6.90 -13.55
C LEU A 82 16.30 6.46 -12.49
N ILE A 83 15.81 6.04 -11.31
CA ILE A 83 16.68 5.67 -10.18
C ILE A 83 17.37 4.32 -10.44
N LYS A 84 16.66 3.37 -11.03
CA LYS A 84 17.20 2.02 -11.30
C LYS A 84 17.80 1.87 -12.70
N GLN A 85 17.77 2.92 -13.53
CA GLN A 85 18.28 2.93 -14.92
C GLN A 85 17.73 1.75 -15.75
N ILE A 86 16.43 1.47 -15.60
CA ILE A 86 15.75 0.37 -16.27
C ILE A 86 15.23 0.85 -17.63
N GLU A 87 15.41 0.03 -18.67
CA GLU A 87 14.87 0.32 -19.98
C GLU A 87 13.33 0.31 -19.98
N LEU A 88 12.73 1.25 -20.69
CA LEU A 88 11.28 1.44 -20.79
C LEU A 88 10.52 0.15 -21.16
N LYS A 89 11.14 -0.73 -21.96
CA LYS A 89 10.53 -2.02 -22.36
C LYS A 89 10.19 -2.94 -21.18
N TYR A 90 10.85 -2.78 -20.03
CA TYR A 90 10.57 -3.59 -18.83
C TYR A 90 9.47 -3.03 -17.95
N LEU A 91 9.11 -1.75 -18.14
CA LEU A 91 8.09 -1.08 -17.32
C LEU A 91 6.74 -1.81 -17.36
N THR A 92 6.33 -2.27 -18.54
CA THR A 92 5.07 -3.03 -18.70
C THR A 92 5.07 -4.30 -17.86
N LYS A 93 6.20 -5.00 -17.77
CA LYS A 93 6.34 -6.21 -16.95
C LYS A 93 6.27 -5.88 -15.46
N ILE A 94 6.89 -4.77 -15.04
CA ILE A 94 6.88 -4.32 -13.64
C ILE A 94 5.45 -3.91 -13.24
N LYS A 95 4.75 -3.16 -14.08
CA LYS A 95 3.34 -2.80 -13.86
C LYS A 95 2.45 -4.04 -13.78
N LYS A 96 2.60 -4.99 -14.69
CA LYS A 96 1.86 -6.25 -14.65
C LYS A 96 2.12 -7.02 -13.37
N LEU A 97 3.38 -7.11 -12.93
CA LEU A 97 3.75 -7.75 -11.67
C LEU A 97 3.07 -7.06 -10.49
N PHE A 98 3.06 -5.73 -10.45
CA PHE A 98 2.42 -4.96 -9.39
C PHE A 98 0.91 -5.28 -9.30
N TYR A 99 0.21 -5.33 -10.42
CA TYR A 99 -1.21 -5.72 -10.46
C TYR A 99 -1.44 -7.17 -10.00
N LEU A 100 -0.60 -8.12 -10.41
CA LEU A 100 -0.69 -9.50 -9.96
C LEU A 100 -0.51 -9.62 -8.44
N LEU A 101 0.45 -8.88 -7.88
CA LEU A 101 0.67 -8.85 -6.43
C LEU A 101 -0.50 -8.22 -5.67
N ALA A 102 -1.15 -7.21 -6.24
CA ALA A 102 -2.35 -6.62 -5.64
C ALA A 102 -3.52 -7.59 -5.58
N LEU A 103 -3.72 -8.39 -6.65
CA LEU A 103 -4.76 -9.41 -6.72
C LEU A 103 -4.50 -10.59 -5.77
N ASP A 104 -3.25 -10.95 -5.62
CA ASP A 104 -2.86 -12.07 -4.77
C ASP A 104 -3.15 -11.81 -3.28
N GLY A 105 -3.30 -10.55 -2.88
CA GLY A 105 -3.49 -10.16 -1.48
C GLY A 105 -2.23 -10.39 -0.62
N ALA A 106 -2.39 -10.24 0.69
CA ALA A 106 -1.28 -10.32 1.65
C ALA A 106 -0.87 -11.78 1.94
N LYS A 107 -0.26 -12.45 0.97
CA LYS A 107 0.20 -13.84 1.07
C LYS A 107 1.64 -14.04 0.63
N ALA A 108 2.15 -15.26 0.82
CA ALA A 108 3.47 -15.67 0.32
C ALA A 108 3.45 -15.69 -1.22
N PRO A 109 4.36 -14.95 -1.91
CA PRO A 109 4.36 -14.89 -3.36
C PRO A 109 4.83 -16.22 -3.98
N ASN A 110 4.16 -16.67 -5.04
CA ASN A 110 4.67 -17.75 -5.87
C ASN A 110 5.57 -17.19 -6.98
N ILE A 111 6.85 -17.05 -6.69
CA ILE A 111 7.82 -16.44 -7.61
C ILE A 111 7.90 -17.17 -8.97
N SER A 112 7.68 -18.50 -9.01
CA SER A 112 7.71 -19.26 -10.25
C SER A 112 6.51 -18.96 -11.15
N ASN A 113 5.31 -18.87 -10.57
CA ASN A 113 4.10 -18.50 -11.31
C ASN A 113 4.20 -17.04 -11.79
N LEU A 114 4.61 -16.11 -10.93
CA LEU A 114 4.81 -14.71 -11.31
C LEU A 114 5.84 -14.57 -12.46
N ALA A 115 6.93 -15.35 -12.44
CA ALA A 115 7.92 -15.33 -13.50
C ALA A 115 7.36 -15.83 -14.84
N HIS A 116 6.53 -16.87 -14.80
CA HIS A 116 5.80 -17.37 -15.97
C HIS A 116 4.83 -16.30 -16.51
N ASP A 117 4.01 -15.71 -15.63
CA ASP A 117 2.94 -14.78 -16.00
C ASP A 117 3.45 -13.48 -16.65
N ILE A 118 4.65 -13.02 -16.27
CA ILE A 118 5.29 -11.85 -16.89
C ILE A 118 6.41 -12.21 -17.85
N SER A 119 6.55 -13.49 -18.20
CA SER A 119 7.54 -14.02 -19.15
C SER A 119 8.96 -13.54 -18.85
N THR A 120 9.49 -13.92 -17.67
CA THR A 120 10.83 -13.54 -17.21
C THR A 120 11.41 -14.59 -16.25
N SER A 121 12.66 -14.37 -15.78
CA SER A 121 13.30 -15.26 -14.81
C SER A 121 12.83 -14.96 -13.37
N ARG A 122 12.95 -15.96 -12.49
CA ARG A 122 12.68 -15.80 -11.05
C ARG A 122 13.56 -14.73 -10.42
N ALA A 123 14.83 -14.63 -10.81
CA ALA A 123 15.74 -13.60 -10.32
C ALA A 123 15.26 -12.20 -10.73
N THR A 124 14.78 -12.04 -11.97
CA THR A 124 14.23 -10.77 -12.45
C THR A 124 12.96 -10.39 -11.70
N VAL A 125 12.07 -11.35 -11.40
CA VAL A 125 10.87 -11.09 -10.56
C VAL A 125 11.28 -10.56 -9.19
N MET A 126 12.25 -11.19 -8.53
CA MET A 126 12.75 -10.74 -7.22
C MET A 126 13.31 -9.32 -7.28
N ASN A 127 14.05 -8.97 -8.33
CA ASN A 127 14.53 -7.62 -8.54
C ASN A 127 13.38 -6.61 -8.74
N TYR A 128 12.36 -6.97 -9.53
CA TYR A 128 11.19 -6.11 -9.74
C TYR A 128 10.38 -5.92 -8.45
N ILE A 129 10.22 -6.96 -7.63
CA ILE A 129 9.62 -6.87 -6.30
C ILE A 129 10.42 -5.89 -5.43
N LYS A 130 11.76 -5.98 -5.45
CA LYS A 130 12.62 -5.03 -4.73
C LYS A 130 12.42 -3.60 -5.22
N TYR A 131 12.33 -3.36 -6.53
CA TYR A 131 12.09 -2.03 -7.09
C TYR A 131 10.72 -1.45 -6.67
N LEU A 132 9.66 -2.28 -6.70
CA LEU A 132 8.33 -1.88 -6.22
C LEU A 132 8.34 -1.55 -4.71
N SER A 133 9.11 -2.29 -3.93
CA SER A 133 9.29 -2.02 -2.50
C SER A 133 10.07 -0.73 -2.24
N ASP A 134 11.15 -0.49 -2.98
CA ASP A 134 11.95 0.74 -2.88
C ASP A 134 11.13 1.98 -3.27
N ALA A 135 10.22 1.83 -4.25
CA ALA A 135 9.26 2.87 -4.65
C ALA A 135 8.07 3.02 -3.68
N ARG A 136 8.04 2.28 -2.57
CA ARG A 136 6.95 2.29 -1.57
C ARG A 136 5.57 1.97 -2.15
N LEU A 137 5.52 1.08 -3.12
CA LEU A 137 4.27 0.55 -3.67
C LEU A 137 3.84 -0.74 -2.97
N ILE A 138 4.80 -1.52 -2.48
CA ILE A 138 4.58 -2.74 -1.72
C ILE A 138 5.48 -2.80 -0.48
N ASN A 139 5.09 -3.63 0.47
CA ASN A 139 5.90 -4.01 1.63
C ASN A 139 6.27 -5.49 1.52
N MET A 140 7.55 -5.81 1.73
CA MET A 140 8.05 -7.17 1.87
C MET A 140 8.19 -7.51 3.35
N ILE A 141 7.53 -8.58 3.79
CA ILE A 141 7.61 -9.08 5.16
C ILE A 141 8.40 -10.38 5.13
N TYR A 142 9.43 -10.47 5.95
CA TYR A 142 10.31 -11.62 6.07
C TYR A 142 10.10 -12.34 7.40
N ASN A 143 10.47 -13.62 7.45
CA ASN A 143 10.61 -14.28 8.74
C ASN A 143 11.80 -13.69 9.50
N PRO A 144 11.83 -13.81 10.84
CA PRO A 144 12.97 -13.36 11.62
C PRO A 144 14.29 -13.92 11.09
N GLY A 145 15.27 -13.03 10.86
CA GLY A 145 16.59 -13.38 10.31
C GLY A 145 16.67 -13.57 8.80
N ASP A 146 15.57 -13.41 8.09
CA ASP A 146 15.55 -13.43 6.63
C ASP A 146 15.50 -12.00 6.06
N GLU A 147 16.16 -11.80 4.91
CA GLU A 147 16.17 -10.54 4.17
C GLU A 147 16.37 -10.77 2.67
N PHE A 148 16.24 -9.71 1.85
CA PHE A 148 16.58 -9.78 0.43
C PHE A 148 18.04 -10.28 0.23
N PRO A 149 18.32 -11.19 -0.72
CA PRO A 149 17.46 -11.62 -1.82
C PRO A 149 16.59 -12.86 -1.56
N LYS A 150 16.40 -13.28 -0.30
CA LYS A 150 15.48 -14.38 0.00
C LYS A 150 14.05 -14.00 -0.38
N LYS A 151 13.23 -15.01 -0.64
CA LYS A 151 11.81 -14.82 -0.91
C LYS A 151 11.11 -14.32 0.36
N PRO A 152 10.34 -13.21 0.30
CA PRO A 152 9.57 -12.75 1.46
C PRO A 152 8.48 -13.75 1.86
N ALA A 153 8.19 -13.80 3.15
CA ALA A 153 7.09 -14.61 3.71
C ALA A 153 5.73 -14.07 3.26
N LYS A 154 5.61 -12.73 3.12
CA LYS A 154 4.41 -12.06 2.59
C LYS A 154 4.80 -10.83 1.77
N ILE A 155 3.95 -10.52 0.80
CA ILE A 155 3.95 -9.22 0.11
C ILE A 155 2.56 -8.62 0.28
N MET A 156 2.51 -7.32 0.56
CA MET A 156 1.25 -6.56 0.65
C MET A 156 1.43 -5.17 0.06
N MET A 157 0.35 -4.54 -0.35
CA MET A 157 0.38 -3.15 -0.80
C MET A 157 0.90 -2.25 0.33
N HIS A 158 1.63 -1.20 -0.03
CA HIS A 158 2.20 -0.29 0.95
C HIS A 158 1.15 0.39 1.82
N ASN A 159 -0.02 0.64 1.24
CA ASN A 159 -1.19 1.15 1.96
C ASN A 159 -2.49 0.69 1.28
N PRO A 160 -3.63 0.71 1.99
CA PRO A 160 -4.90 0.22 1.46
C PRO A 160 -5.45 1.04 0.28
N ASN A 161 -5.18 2.34 0.21
CA ASN A 161 -5.70 3.17 -0.89
C ASN A 161 -5.21 2.68 -2.25
N LEU A 162 -3.95 2.17 -2.34
CA LEU A 162 -3.42 1.57 -3.57
C LEU A 162 -4.25 0.37 -4.02
N LEU A 163 -4.70 -0.45 -3.08
CA LEU A 163 -5.53 -1.61 -3.37
C LEU A 163 -6.89 -1.18 -3.95
N TYR A 164 -7.56 -0.21 -3.31
CA TYR A 164 -8.84 0.32 -3.78
C TYR A 164 -8.74 0.95 -5.17
N ALA A 165 -7.65 1.65 -5.49
CA ALA A 165 -7.43 2.23 -6.81
C ALA A 165 -7.16 1.19 -7.90
N ILE A 166 -6.53 0.06 -7.57
CA ILE A 166 -6.18 -1.00 -8.51
C ILE A 166 -7.38 -1.92 -8.81
N TYR A 167 -8.20 -2.24 -7.80
CA TYR A 167 -9.31 -3.19 -7.93
C TYR A 167 -10.25 -2.91 -9.12
N PRO A 168 -10.72 -1.67 -9.36
CA PRO A 168 -11.58 -1.38 -10.51
C PRO A 168 -10.91 -1.62 -11.87
N ILE A 169 -9.59 -1.45 -11.95
CA ILE A 169 -8.82 -1.65 -13.20
C ILE A 169 -8.74 -3.13 -13.51
N VAL A 170 -8.44 -3.94 -12.50
CA VAL A 170 -8.24 -5.38 -12.67
C VAL A 170 -9.56 -6.11 -12.89
N ALA A 171 -10.64 -5.70 -12.21
CA ALA A 171 -11.97 -6.27 -12.40
C ALA A 171 -12.55 -6.05 -13.81
N ARG A 172 -12.05 -5.04 -14.55
CA ARG A 172 -12.45 -4.78 -15.95
C ARG A 172 -11.64 -5.59 -16.96
N THR A 173 -10.56 -6.24 -16.54
CA THR A 173 -9.66 -6.99 -17.42
C THR A 173 -9.82 -8.51 -17.32
N GLN A 174 -10.72 -8.99 -16.48
CA GLN A 174 -11.20 -10.38 -16.40
C GLN A 174 -12.53 -10.51 -17.11
#